data_edbc8898cf4c186b27eca7aaa7c1cd6b
#
_entry.id   edbc8898cf4c186b27eca7aaa7c1cd6b
#
_cell.length_a   1.000
_cell.length_b   1.000
_cell.length_c   1.000
_cell.angle_alpha   90.00
_cell.angle_beta   90.00
_cell.angle_gamma   90.00
#
_symmetry.space_group_name_H-M   'P 1'
#
loop_
_entity.id
_entity.type
_entity.pdbx_description
1 polymer ?
#
loop_
_entity_poly.entity_id
_entity_poly.type
_entity_poly.pdbx_seq_one_letter_code
_entity_poly.pdbx_strand_id
1 'polypeptide(L)'
;TYYSALGEDDRKMLIARAVQLFMPGKPQVWYLDLFAGKNDYEAVRRAGAGGHKEINRTNLSMEDIEEALKKDVVMTQLKLLRFRKNFPAFEKMNNIKIQAVGSTICFTWENEGYIARLNADFRTYKFKVEGIEPQGDTVFNLEN
;
A
#
# COMPACT_ATOMS: atom_id res chain seq x y z
N THR A 1 -2.68 13.76 4.60
CA THR A 1 -2.68 12.30 4.40
C THR A 1 -2.10 11.93 3.05
N TYR A 2 -1.60 10.72 2.93
CA TYR A 2 -1.09 10.18 1.67
C TYR A 2 -2.21 10.06 0.63
N TYR A 3 -3.41 9.65 1.08
CA TYR A 3 -4.60 9.55 0.22
C TYR A 3 -4.96 10.91 -0.41
N SER A 4 -5.01 12.00 0.39
CA SER A 4 -5.27 13.34 -0.15
C SER A 4 -4.15 13.84 -1.07
N ALA A 5 -2.88 13.51 -0.77
CA ALA A 5 -1.76 13.88 -1.64
C ALA A 5 -1.83 13.19 -3.03
N LEU A 6 -2.47 12.03 -3.11
CA LEU A 6 -2.71 11.30 -4.36
C LEU A 6 -4.02 11.70 -5.06
N GLY A 7 -4.66 12.78 -4.62
CA GLY A 7 -5.91 13.31 -5.19
C GLY A 7 -7.14 12.52 -4.81
N GLU A 8 -7.09 11.76 -3.72
CA GLU A 8 -8.18 10.92 -3.20
C GLU A 8 -8.68 9.88 -4.25
N ASP A 9 -7.75 9.40 -5.06
CA ASP A 9 -7.99 8.40 -6.10
C ASP A 9 -7.54 7.02 -5.58
N ASP A 10 -8.49 6.08 -5.50
CA ASP A 10 -8.28 4.73 -4.98
C ASP A 10 -7.22 3.96 -5.78
N ARG A 11 -7.19 4.10 -7.12
CA ARG A 11 -6.21 3.41 -7.97
C ARG A 11 -4.80 3.92 -7.72
N LYS A 12 -4.64 5.24 -7.58
CA LYS A 12 -3.35 5.85 -7.23
C LYS A 12 -2.89 5.43 -5.85
N MET A 13 -3.81 5.39 -4.88
CA MET A 13 -3.52 4.92 -3.53
C MET A 13 -3.06 3.47 -3.52
N LEU A 14 -3.74 2.59 -4.24
CA LEU A 14 -3.43 1.17 -4.27
C LEU A 14 -2.09 0.88 -4.96
N ILE A 15 -1.80 1.48 -6.12
CA ILE A 15 -0.50 1.29 -6.77
C ILE A 15 0.65 1.84 -5.93
N ALA A 16 0.48 3.02 -5.31
CA ALA A 16 1.48 3.62 -4.46
C ALA A 16 1.73 2.76 -3.20
N ARG A 17 0.68 2.20 -2.61
CA ARG A 17 0.78 1.28 -1.49
C ARG A 17 1.47 -0.03 -1.88
N ALA A 18 1.13 -0.61 -3.02
CA ALA A 18 1.77 -1.82 -3.52
C ALA A 18 3.29 -1.60 -3.70
N VAL A 19 3.68 -0.50 -4.33
CA VAL A 19 5.10 -0.14 -4.48
C VAL A 19 5.78 0.06 -3.13
N GLN A 20 5.19 0.82 -2.21
CA GLN A 20 5.74 1.03 -0.87
C GLN A 20 6.00 -0.29 -0.14
N LEU A 21 5.06 -1.25 -0.23
CA LEU A 21 5.19 -2.55 0.45
C LEU A 21 6.23 -3.46 -0.20
N PHE A 22 6.55 -3.24 -1.47
CA PHE A 22 7.59 -3.99 -2.18
C PHE A 22 8.98 -3.35 -2.11
N MET A 23 9.09 -2.10 -1.63
CA MET A 23 10.41 -1.49 -1.39
C MET A 23 11.17 -2.26 -0.31
N PRO A 24 12.52 -2.31 -0.41
CA PRO A 24 13.34 -2.90 0.65
C PRO A 24 13.19 -2.12 1.96
N GLY A 25 13.25 -2.85 3.08
CA GLY A 25 13.11 -2.29 4.42
C GLY A 25 11.80 -2.70 5.10
N LYS A 26 11.52 -2.08 6.24
CA LYS A 26 10.31 -2.29 7.03
C LYS A 26 9.29 -1.19 6.70
N PRO A 27 8.22 -1.50 5.96
CA PRO A 27 7.23 -0.49 5.59
C PRO A 27 6.48 0.02 6.82
N GLN A 28 6.28 1.33 6.88
CA GLN A 28 5.43 1.99 7.88
C GLN A 28 4.20 2.55 7.19
N VAL A 29 3.03 2.27 7.76
CA VAL A 29 1.75 2.76 7.26
C VAL A 29 1.06 3.55 8.38
N TRP A 30 0.76 4.82 8.10
CA TRP A 30 -0.01 5.64 9.01
C TRP A 30 -1.47 5.18 9.03
N TYR A 31 -2.09 5.15 10.21
CA TYR A 31 -3.44 4.58 10.35
C TYR A 31 -4.48 5.30 9.48
N LEU A 32 -4.45 6.65 9.37
CA LEU A 32 -5.37 7.37 8.50
C LEU A 32 -5.21 6.98 7.04
N ASP A 33 -3.98 6.77 6.57
CA ASP A 33 -3.74 6.35 5.20
C ASP A 33 -4.21 4.91 4.93
N LEU A 34 -4.15 4.04 5.96
CA LEU A 34 -4.72 2.69 5.87
C LEU A 34 -6.22 2.71 5.63
N PHE A 35 -6.92 3.61 6.30
CA PHE A 35 -8.37 3.77 6.18
C PHE A 35 -8.80 4.74 5.07
N ALA A 36 -7.88 5.13 4.17
CA ALA A 36 -8.10 6.12 3.11
C ALA A 36 -8.67 7.44 3.67
N GLY A 37 -8.12 7.87 4.80
CA GLY A 37 -8.51 9.10 5.48
C GLY A 37 -8.02 10.34 4.74
N LYS A 38 -8.83 11.38 4.78
CA LYS A 38 -8.58 12.65 4.10
C LYS A 38 -7.92 13.67 5.03
N ASN A 39 -7.34 14.71 4.43
CA ASN A 39 -6.84 15.86 5.16
C ASN A 39 -7.98 16.57 5.92
N ASP A 40 -7.76 16.89 7.19
CA ASP A 40 -8.70 17.66 8.02
C ASP A 40 -8.29 19.13 8.07
N TYR A 41 -8.74 19.90 7.09
CA TYR A 41 -8.49 21.35 7.03
C TYR A 41 -9.25 22.12 8.11
N GLU A 42 -10.36 21.57 8.63
CA GLU A 42 -11.11 22.20 9.74
C GLU A 42 -10.32 22.12 11.04
N ALA A 43 -9.68 20.96 11.32
CA ALA A 43 -8.81 20.83 12.47
C ALA A 43 -7.64 21.83 12.43
N VAL A 44 -7.05 22.03 11.25
CA VAL A 44 -5.98 23.03 11.05
C VAL A 44 -6.49 24.45 11.37
N ARG A 45 -7.68 24.82 10.87
CA ARG A 45 -8.28 26.13 11.15
C ARG A 45 -8.60 26.33 12.64
N ARG A 46 -9.17 25.33 13.30
CA ARG A 46 -9.46 25.37 14.74
C ARG A 46 -8.21 25.50 15.60
N ALA A 47 -7.11 24.87 15.20
CA ALA A 47 -5.86 24.90 15.94
C ALA A 47 -5.09 26.24 15.77
N GLY A 48 -5.41 27.03 14.76
CA GLY A 48 -4.80 28.35 14.53
C GLY A 48 -3.32 28.29 14.16
N ALA A 49 -2.56 29.29 14.59
CA ALA A 49 -1.15 29.41 14.27
C ALA A 49 -0.35 28.19 14.78
N GLY A 50 0.38 27.50 13.88
CA GLY A 50 1.10 26.26 14.19
C GLY A 50 0.29 24.98 14.09
N GLY A 51 -1.03 25.05 13.80
CA GLY A 51 -1.95 23.92 13.72
C GLY A 51 -1.82 23.03 12.48
N HIS A 52 -0.84 23.29 11.58
CA HIS A 52 -0.65 22.52 10.34
C HIS A 52 -0.47 21.02 10.57
N LYS A 53 0.00 20.61 11.74
CA LYS A 53 0.17 19.18 12.13
C LYS A 53 -1.16 18.45 12.31
N GLU A 54 -2.25 19.17 12.54
CA GLU A 54 -3.58 18.56 12.77
C GLU A 54 -4.23 18.03 11.49
N ILE A 55 -3.67 18.38 10.33
CA ILE A 55 -4.20 17.99 9.02
C ILE A 55 -4.35 16.47 8.81
N ASN A 56 -3.54 15.67 9.49
CA ASN A 56 -3.53 14.21 9.37
C ASN A 56 -3.62 13.49 10.72
N ARG A 57 -4.27 14.10 11.72
CA ARG A 57 -4.40 13.57 13.09
C ARG A 57 -5.85 13.33 13.50
N THR A 58 -6.76 13.23 12.55
CA THR A 58 -8.16 12.91 12.83
C THR A 58 -8.26 11.60 13.61
N ASN A 59 -8.92 11.65 14.75
CA ASN A 59 -9.25 10.44 15.50
C ASN A 59 -10.44 9.76 14.82
N LEU A 60 -10.27 8.48 14.50
CA LEU A 60 -11.35 7.67 13.94
C LEU A 60 -12.17 7.04 15.07
N SER A 61 -13.48 7.16 15.01
CA SER A 61 -14.38 6.39 15.86
C SER A 61 -14.45 4.93 15.39
N MET A 62 -15.03 4.05 16.19
CA MET A 62 -15.26 2.66 15.77
C MET A 62 -16.19 2.61 14.54
N GLU A 63 -17.19 3.47 14.48
CA GLU A 63 -18.10 3.59 13.35
C GLU A 63 -17.36 4.01 12.07
N ASP A 64 -16.45 4.99 12.16
CA ASP A 64 -15.61 5.42 11.02
C ASP A 64 -14.76 4.26 10.49
N ILE A 65 -14.20 3.45 11.40
CA ILE A 65 -13.40 2.29 11.05
C ILE A 65 -14.26 1.21 10.37
N GLU A 66 -15.42 0.90 10.93
CA GLU A 66 -16.35 -0.08 10.35
C GLU A 66 -16.82 0.34 8.95
N GLU A 67 -17.14 1.61 8.74
CA GLU A 67 -17.49 2.13 7.41
C GLU A 67 -16.28 2.11 6.45
N ALA A 68 -15.09 2.45 6.93
CA ALA A 68 -13.89 2.39 6.11
C ALA A 68 -13.55 0.96 5.66
N LEU A 69 -13.78 -0.04 6.52
CA LEU A 69 -13.56 -1.46 6.20
C LEU A 69 -14.50 -2.00 5.11
N LYS A 70 -15.57 -1.29 4.76
CA LYS A 70 -16.45 -1.63 3.63
C LYS A 70 -15.88 -1.17 2.28
N LYS A 71 -14.87 -0.29 2.27
CA LYS A 71 -14.27 0.25 1.06
C LYS A 71 -13.26 -0.73 0.46
N ASP A 72 -13.33 -0.96 -0.84
CA ASP A 72 -12.41 -1.85 -1.56
C ASP A 72 -10.95 -1.40 -1.44
N VAL A 73 -10.68 -0.10 -1.46
CA VAL A 73 -9.33 0.45 -1.28
C VAL A 73 -8.73 0.09 0.07
N VAL A 74 -9.52 0.06 1.13
CA VAL A 74 -9.08 -0.31 2.48
C VAL A 74 -8.83 -1.81 2.56
N MET A 75 -9.79 -2.61 2.10
CA MET A 75 -9.68 -4.07 2.11
C MET A 75 -8.51 -4.57 1.27
N THR A 76 -8.27 -3.93 0.12
CA THR A 76 -7.14 -4.27 -0.75
C THR A 76 -5.80 -3.93 -0.09
N GLN A 77 -5.68 -2.77 0.57
CA GLN A 77 -4.47 -2.44 1.35
C GLN A 77 -4.22 -3.48 2.47
N LEU A 78 -5.27 -3.91 3.18
CA LEU A 78 -5.15 -4.94 4.22
C LEU A 78 -4.69 -6.29 3.66
N LYS A 79 -5.18 -6.70 2.48
CA LYS A 79 -4.72 -7.92 1.79
C LYS A 79 -3.23 -7.81 1.44
N LEU A 80 -2.79 -6.68 0.88
CA LEU A 80 -1.38 -6.43 0.56
C LEU A 80 -0.49 -6.47 1.80
N LEU A 81 -0.91 -5.84 2.90
CA LEU A 81 -0.18 -5.84 4.17
C LEU A 81 -0.04 -7.24 4.76
N ARG A 82 -1.12 -8.04 4.75
CA ARG A 82 -1.08 -9.44 5.21
C ARG A 82 -0.14 -10.28 4.35
N PHE A 83 -0.19 -10.10 3.04
CA PHE A 83 0.72 -10.77 2.11
C PHE A 83 2.18 -10.39 2.41
N ARG A 84 2.51 -9.08 2.50
CA ARG A 84 3.85 -8.60 2.83
C ARG A 84 4.38 -9.13 4.16
N LYS A 85 3.50 -9.26 5.16
CA LYS A 85 3.86 -9.74 6.50
C LYS A 85 4.14 -11.24 6.54
N ASN A 86 3.34 -12.04 5.85
CA ASN A 86 3.27 -13.49 6.07
C ASN A 86 3.93 -14.31 4.96
N PHE A 87 4.22 -13.73 3.78
CA PHE A 87 4.74 -14.49 2.66
C PHE A 87 6.26 -14.64 2.73
N PRO A 88 6.81 -15.88 2.67
CA PRO A 88 8.21 -16.15 2.97
C PRO A 88 9.23 -15.45 2.06
N ALA A 89 8.85 -15.08 0.85
CA ALA A 89 9.73 -14.35 -0.08
C ALA A 89 10.32 -13.07 0.52
N PHE A 90 9.63 -12.45 1.50
CA PHE A 90 10.04 -11.19 2.12
C PHE A 90 10.92 -11.33 3.37
N GLU A 91 11.23 -12.54 3.83
CA GLU A 91 11.95 -12.74 5.08
C GLU A 91 13.43 -12.29 5.01
N LYS A 92 14.05 -12.41 3.85
CA LYS A 92 15.45 -11.99 3.64
C LYS A 92 15.54 -10.84 2.64
N MET A 93 16.21 -9.75 3.05
CA MET A 93 16.28 -8.50 2.27
C MET A 93 17.33 -8.51 1.14
N ASN A 94 18.05 -9.60 0.92
CA ASN A 94 19.19 -9.63 -0.01
C ASN A 94 18.87 -10.13 -1.42
N ASN A 95 17.64 -10.62 -1.65
CA ASN A 95 17.24 -11.17 -2.94
C ASN A 95 16.06 -10.38 -3.54
N ILE A 96 16.29 -9.11 -3.78
CA ILE A 96 15.35 -8.27 -4.48
C ILE A 96 15.92 -7.84 -5.83
N LYS A 97 15.12 -7.98 -6.89
CA LYS A 97 15.40 -7.43 -8.22
C LYS A 97 14.37 -6.35 -8.52
N ILE A 98 14.85 -5.20 -8.97
CA ILE A 98 14.00 -4.06 -9.35
C ILE A 98 14.35 -3.69 -10.79
N GLN A 99 13.34 -3.65 -11.65
CA GLN A 99 13.46 -3.27 -13.05
C GLN A 99 12.45 -2.18 -13.37
N ALA A 100 12.88 -1.12 -14.04
CA ALA A 100 12.01 -0.04 -14.48
C ALA A 100 12.19 0.17 -15.99
N VAL A 101 11.07 0.17 -16.72
CA VAL A 101 11.04 0.41 -18.16
C VAL A 101 9.85 1.31 -18.50
N GLY A 102 10.13 2.51 -19.00
CA GLY A 102 9.09 3.50 -19.30
C GLY A 102 8.29 3.85 -18.04
N SER A 103 6.97 3.64 -18.06
CA SER A 103 6.07 3.88 -16.94
C SER A 103 5.89 2.68 -16.00
N THR A 104 6.56 1.57 -16.28
CA THR A 104 6.38 0.31 -15.54
C THR A 104 7.55 0.04 -14.63
N ILE A 105 7.26 -0.40 -13.40
CA ILE A 105 8.26 -0.94 -12.47
C ILE A 105 7.87 -2.38 -12.09
N CYS A 106 8.88 -3.24 -12.03
CA CYS A 106 8.75 -4.62 -11.57
C CYS A 106 9.66 -4.84 -10.37
N PHE A 107 9.10 -5.38 -9.30
CA PHE A 107 9.83 -5.89 -8.13
C PHE A 107 9.72 -7.40 -8.09
N THR A 108 10.82 -8.07 -7.82
CA THR A 108 10.83 -9.51 -7.57
C THR A 108 11.62 -9.78 -6.30
N TRP A 109 10.94 -10.30 -5.28
CA TRP A 109 11.55 -10.83 -4.06
C TRP A 109 11.62 -12.35 -4.17
N GLU A 110 12.75 -12.91 -3.74
CA GLU A 110 12.95 -14.36 -3.75
C GLU A 110 13.60 -14.81 -2.44
N ASN A 111 13.06 -15.86 -1.84
CA ASN A 111 13.63 -16.51 -0.67
C ASN A 111 13.23 -18.00 -0.68
N GLU A 112 14.23 -18.89 -0.67
CA GLU A 112 14.02 -20.36 -0.59
C GLU A 112 13.01 -20.91 -1.62
N GLY A 113 13.02 -20.33 -2.84
CA GLY A 113 12.11 -20.70 -3.92
C GLY A 113 10.73 -20.01 -3.88
N TYR A 114 10.38 -19.32 -2.79
CA TYR A 114 9.19 -18.45 -2.75
C TYR A 114 9.48 -17.16 -3.52
N ILE A 115 8.57 -16.77 -4.39
CA ILE A 115 8.69 -15.56 -5.21
C ILE A 115 7.49 -14.64 -4.96
N ALA A 116 7.74 -13.39 -4.57
CA ALA A 116 6.74 -12.33 -4.58
C ALA A 116 7.07 -11.34 -5.70
N ARG A 117 6.11 -11.12 -6.58
CA ARG A 117 6.29 -10.24 -7.74
C ARG A 117 5.24 -9.14 -7.74
N LEU A 118 5.68 -7.90 -8.02
CA LEU A 118 4.83 -6.76 -8.31
C LEU A 118 5.18 -6.23 -9.69
N ASN A 119 4.18 -6.09 -10.56
CA ASN A 119 4.25 -5.29 -11.78
C ASN A 119 3.31 -4.09 -11.62
N ALA A 120 3.80 -2.88 -11.81
CA ALA A 120 3.04 -1.65 -11.63
C ALA A 120 3.27 -0.69 -12.80
N ASP A 121 2.20 -0.22 -13.46
CA ASP A 121 2.24 0.76 -14.54
C ASP A 121 1.64 2.10 -14.06
N PHE A 122 2.49 3.10 -13.88
CA PHE A 122 2.11 4.43 -13.38
C PHE A 122 1.34 5.27 -14.39
N ARG A 123 1.32 4.89 -15.66
CA ARG A 123 0.51 5.59 -16.67
C ARG A 123 -0.97 5.20 -16.58
N THR A 124 -1.23 3.94 -16.30
CA THR A 124 -2.60 3.40 -16.22
C THR A 124 -3.09 3.23 -14.78
N TYR A 125 -2.17 3.35 -13.79
CA TYR A 125 -2.37 3.04 -12.38
C TYR A 125 -2.81 1.59 -12.13
N LYS A 126 -2.47 0.68 -13.07
CA LYS A 126 -2.70 -0.75 -12.90
C LYS A 126 -1.51 -1.43 -12.27
N PHE A 127 -1.79 -2.42 -11.44
CA PHE A 127 -0.76 -3.28 -10.89
C PHE A 127 -1.23 -4.72 -10.76
N LYS A 128 -0.27 -5.64 -10.68
CA LYS A 128 -0.48 -7.04 -10.37
C LYS A 128 0.54 -7.49 -9.33
N VAL A 129 0.06 -8.14 -8.26
CA VAL A 129 0.88 -8.79 -7.23
C VAL A 129 0.64 -10.28 -7.28
N GLU A 130 1.73 -11.05 -7.32
CA GLU A 130 1.70 -12.51 -7.30
C GLU A 130 2.60 -13.05 -6.19
N GLY A 131 2.14 -14.11 -5.53
CA GLY A 131 2.92 -14.94 -4.63
C GLY A 131 2.99 -16.36 -5.18
N ILE A 132 4.21 -16.87 -5.41
CA ILE A 132 4.47 -18.15 -6.05
C ILE A 132 5.27 -19.01 -5.08
N GLU A 133 4.82 -20.24 -4.85
CA GLU A 133 5.49 -21.24 -4.03
C GLU A 133 6.63 -21.95 -4.78
N PRO A 134 7.57 -22.63 -4.09
CA PRO A 134 8.72 -23.28 -4.71
C PRO A 134 8.38 -24.30 -5.81
N GLN A 135 7.22 -24.96 -5.74
CA GLN A 135 6.73 -25.88 -6.75
C GLN A 135 6.13 -25.19 -7.98
N GLY A 136 6.02 -23.86 -7.96
CA GLY A 136 5.52 -23.05 -9.08
C GLY A 136 4.04 -22.66 -8.98
N ASP A 137 3.33 -23.08 -7.93
CA ASP A 137 1.94 -22.74 -7.73
C ASP A 137 1.76 -21.27 -7.30
N THR A 138 0.85 -20.56 -7.96
CA THR A 138 0.46 -19.20 -7.56
C THR A 138 -0.58 -19.28 -6.44
N VAL A 139 -0.18 -18.92 -5.22
CA VAL A 139 -1.03 -18.97 -4.01
C VAL A 139 -1.60 -17.61 -3.61
N PHE A 140 -1.08 -16.54 -4.20
CA PHE A 140 -1.62 -15.18 -4.04
C PHE A 140 -1.64 -14.49 -5.39
N ASN A 141 -2.78 -13.90 -5.73
CA ASN A 141 -2.94 -13.05 -6.92
C ASN A 141 -3.87 -11.89 -6.58
N LEU A 142 -3.41 -10.67 -6.85
CA LEU A 142 -4.18 -9.46 -6.65
C LEU A 142 -3.86 -8.47 -7.76
N GLU A 143 -4.90 -7.97 -8.42
CA GLU A 143 -4.79 -6.96 -9.50
C GLU A 143 -5.93 -5.94 -9.38
N ASN A 144 -5.75 -4.75 -9.99
CA ASN A 144 -6.75 -3.70 -10.11
C ASN A 144 -7.01 -3.27 -11.55
#